data_07244253143caa2fbc0c17b1fb397854
#
_entry.id   07244253143caa2fbc0c17b1fb397854
#
_cell.length_a   1.000
_cell.length_b   1.000
_cell.length_c   1.000
_cell.angle_alpha   90.00
_cell.angle_beta   90.00
_cell.angle_gamma   90.00
#
_symmetry.space_group_name_H-M   'P 1'
#
loop_
_entity.id
_entity.type
_entity.pdbx_description
1 polymer ?
#
loop_
_entity_poly.entity_id
_entity_poly.type
_entity_poly.pdbx_seq_one_letter_code
_entity_poly.pdbx_strand_id
1 'polypeptide(L)'
;WQPAHIKEGRFGKWLEGARDWAISRNRYWGNPIPVWKCEECGKTICVGSRDELKELSGIYPEDLHKHFVDNITIPCECGSAMRRIPEVLDCWFESGAMPYAQNHYPFDNKDYFEQHFPADFISEGLDQTRGWFYTLTVLAAALFDKPAFNNCIVSGLVLASDGKKMSKSLRNYTDPAVAVKQFGADAIRLFLMHSAVVKADDLK
;
A
#
# COMPACT_ATOMS: atom_id res chain seq x y z
N TRP A 1 -19.26 4.98 -2.58
CA TRP A 1 -18.38 5.61 -3.58
C TRP A 1 -19.00 6.90 -4.10
N GLN A 2 -18.17 7.92 -4.18
CA GLN A 2 -18.53 9.22 -4.70
C GLN A 2 -17.49 9.64 -5.75
N PRO A 3 -17.84 9.72 -7.04
CA PRO A 3 -19.15 9.42 -7.65
C PRO A 3 -19.47 7.90 -7.63
N ALA A 4 -20.75 7.55 -7.56
CA ALA A 4 -21.20 6.17 -7.44
C ALA A 4 -20.81 5.28 -8.63
N HIS A 5 -20.80 5.80 -9.85
CA HIS A 5 -20.51 5.05 -11.08
C HIS A 5 -19.07 4.46 -11.11
N ILE A 6 -18.16 4.99 -10.31
CA ILE A 6 -16.78 4.47 -10.25
C ILE A 6 -16.75 3.08 -9.62
N LYS A 7 -17.63 2.80 -8.64
CA LYS A 7 -17.71 1.51 -7.95
C LYS A 7 -17.95 0.35 -8.93
N GLU A 8 -19.06 0.39 -9.64
CA GLU A 8 -19.49 -0.69 -10.55
C GLU A 8 -18.74 -0.64 -11.88
N GLY A 9 -18.41 0.56 -12.35
CA GLY A 9 -17.74 0.80 -13.61
C GLY A 9 -16.24 0.48 -13.56
N ARG A 10 -15.43 1.48 -13.25
CA ARG A 10 -13.96 1.39 -13.38
C ARG A 10 -13.34 0.44 -12.35
N PHE A 11 -13.78 0.50 -11.09
CA PHE A 11 -13.23 -0.32 -10.03
C PHE A 11 -13.73 -1.77 -10.08
N GLY A 12 -15.07 -1.98 -10.17
CA GLY A 12 -15.67 -3.30 -10.21
C GLY A 12 -15.18 -4.12 -11.40
N LYS A 13 -15.19 -3.52 -12.61
CA LYS A 13 -14.66 -4.18 -13.82
C LYS A 13 -13.16 -4.52 -13.72
N TRP A 14 -12.40 -3.75 -12.97
CA TRP A 14 -11.00 -4.10 -12.71
C TRP A 14 -10.89 -5.31 -11.79
N LEU A 15 -11.71 -5.39 -10.73
CA LEU A 15 -11.75 -6.53 -9.83
C LEU A 15 -12.21 -7.82 -10.51
N GLU A 16 -13.21 -7.76 -11.39
CA GLU A 16 -13.68 -8.91 -12.19
C GLU A 16 -12.57 -9.51 -13.05
N GLY A 17 -11.67 -8.67 -13.54
CA GLY A 17 -10.53 -9.07 -14.35
C GLY A 17 -9.21 -9.18 -13.57
N ALA A 18 -9.25 -9.23 -12.23
CA ALA A 18 -8.05 -9.26 -11.42
C ALA A 18 -7.19 -10.48 -11.73
N ARG A 19 -5.88 -10.25 -11.85
CA ARG A 19 -4.87 -11.29 -12.10
C ARG A 19 -4.03 -11.49 -10.85
N ASP A 20 -3.23 -12.57 -10.85
CA ASP A 20 -2.24 -12.81 -9.82
C ASP A 20 -1.36 -11.59 -9.60
N TRP A 21 -1.19 -11.21 -8.35
CA TRP A 21 -0.31 -10.13 -7.95
C TRP A 21 0.97 -10.71 -7.37
N ALA A 22 2.06 -10.60 -8.10
CA ALA A 22 3.38 -10.92 -7.58
C ALA A 22 3.78 -9.85 -6.54
N ILE A 23 3.72 -10.20 -5.26
CA ILE A 23 4.03 -9.30 -4.15
C ILE A 23 5.52 -9.14 -3.86
N SER A 24 6.36 -9.97 -4.46
CA SER A 24 7.82 -9.94 -4.28
C SER A 24 8.50 -8.98 -5.27
N ARG A 25 9.57 -8.33 -4.79
CA ARG A 25 10.43 -7.46 -5.59
C ARG A 25 11.89 -7.76 -5.35
N ASN A 26 12.66 -7.80 -6.42
CA ASN A 26 14.11 -7.92 -6.34
C ASN A 26 14.74 -6.52 -6.36
N ARG A 27 14.84 -5.91 -5.17
CA ARG A 27 15.44 -4.60 -4.96
C ARG A 27 15.97 -4.48 -3.53
N TYR A 28 16.76 -3.45 -3.26
CA TYR A 28 17.37 -3.27 -1.94
C TYR A 28 16.38 -2.72 -0.90
N TRP A 29 15.67 -1.64 -1.22
CA TRP A 29 14.70 -1.03 -0.29
C TRP A 29 13.31 -1.63 -0.41
N GLY A 30 12.72 -1.92 0.73
CA GLY A 30 11.39 -2.45 0.94
C GLY A 30 11.37 -3.33 2.19
N ASN A 31 10.18 -3.71 2.65
CA ASN A 31 10.05 -4.64 3.77
C ASN A 31 10.51 -6.04 3.34
N PRO A 32 11.49 -6.64 4.01
CA PRO A 32 11.93 -8.00 3.72
C PRO A 32 10.79 -8.99 3.87
N ILE A 33 10.63 -9.87 2.90
CA ILE A 33 9.64 -10.96 3.00
C ILE A 33 10.13 -11.90 4.10
N PRO A 34 9.33 -12.18 5.16
CA PRO A 34 9.77 -12.90 6.34
C PRO A 34 9.75 -14.43 6.14
N VAL A 35 10.36 -14.90 5.06
CA VAL A 35 10.43 -16.32 4.71
C VAL A 35 11.88 -16.79 4.72
N TRP A 36 12.16 -17.81 5.53
CA TRP A 36 13.45 -18.50 5.55
C TRP A 36 13.34 -19.82 4.80
N LYS A 37 14.32 -20.11 3.98
CA LYS A 37 14.38 -21.31 3.15
C LYS A 37 15.69 -22.07 3.39
N CYS A 38 15.59 -23.39 3.51
CA CYS A 38 16.74 -24.26 3.51
C CYS A 38 17.12 -24.63 2.07
N GLU A 39 18.34 -24.38 1.67
CA GLU A 39 18.82 -24.71 0.33
C GLU A 39 19.01 -26.22 0.13
N GLU A 40 19.31 -26.96 1.20
CA GLU A 40 19.56 -28.40 1.13
C GLU A 40 18.27 -29.22 0.98
N CYS A 41 17.26 -29.00 1.83
CA CYS A 41 16.04 -29.80 1.83
C CYS A 41 14.81 -29.07 1.26
N GLY A 42 14.92 -27.78 0.91
CA GLY A 42 13.84 -26.99 0.36
C GLY A 42 12.77 -26.54 1.38
N LYS A 43 12.90 -26.92 2.66
CA LYS A 43 11.95 -26.50 3.70
C LYS A 43 11.89 -24.97 3.81
N THR A 44 10.68 -24.44 3.95
CA THR A 44 10.43 -23.00 4.14
C THR A 44 9.67 -22.75 5.44
N ILE A 45 9.96 -21.63 6.11
CA ILE A 45 9.26 -21.14 7.28
C ILE A 45 8.92 -19.68 7.04
N CYS A 46 7.67 -19.29 7.27
CA CYS A 46 7.26 -17.88 7.33
C CYS A 46 7.21 -17.45 8.79
N VAL A 47 7.98 -16.44 9.15
CA VAL A 47 8.11 -15.93 10.53
C VAL A 47 7.17 -14.76 10.72
N GLY A 48 6.24 -14.86 11.68
CA GLY A 48 5.17 -13.90 11.89
C GLY A 48 5.50 -12.78 12.89
N SER A 49 6.58 -12.91 13.68
CA SER A 49 6.95 -11.89 14.68
C SER A 49 8.44 -11.85 14.99
N ARG A 50 8.87 -10.78 15.67
CA ARG A 50 10.26 -10.64 16.16
C ARG A 50 10.57 -11.67 17.26
N ASP A 51 9.58 -11.95 18.10
CA ASP A 51 9.73 -12.96 19.18
C ASP A 51 9.84 -14.36 18.60
N GLU A 52 9.03 -14.72 17.61
CA GLU A 52 9.16 -15.99 16.90
C GLU A 52 10.50 -16.12 16.20
N LEU A 53 11.02 -15.04 15.57
CA LEU A 53 12.36 -15.07 14.98
C LEU A 53 13.43 -15.31 16.04
N LYS A 54 13.29 -14.70 17.22
CA LYS A 54 14.20 -14.96 18.35
C LYS A 54 14.13 -16.40 18.83
N GLU A 55 12.92 -16.96 18.97
CA GLU A 55 12.76 -18.36 19.39
C GLU A 55 13.41 -19.34 18.40
N LEU A 56 13.25 -19.08 17.10
CA LEU A 56 13.78 -19.95 16.05
C LEU A 56 15.29 -19.78 15.81
N SER A 57 15.83 -18.57 15.93
CA SER A 57 17.21 -18.26 15.57
C SER A 57 18.13 -17.99 16.77
N GLY A 58 17.57 -17.74 17.96
CA GLY A 58 18.30 -17.24 19.14
C GLY A 58 18.62 -15.74 19.08
N ILE A 59 18.25 -15.02 18.02
CA ILE A 59 18.58 -13.60 17.80
C ILE A 59 17.30 -12.76 17.75
N TYR A 60 17.18 -11.78 18.65
CA TYR A 60 16.10 -10.78 18.58
C TYR A 60 16.53 -9.64 17.65
N PRO A 61 15.81 -9.40 16.55
CA PRO A 61 16.17 -8.33 15.60
C PRO A 61 15.75 -6.97 16.15
N GLU A 62 16.70 -6.07 16.40
CA GLU A 62 16.41 -4.67 16.75
C GLU A 62 15.90 -3.88 15.54
N ASP A 63 16.40 -4.21 14.36
CA ASP A 63 16.05 -3.61 13.10
C ASP A 63 15.62 -4.68 12.08
N LEU A 64 14.48 -4.47 11.41
CA LEU A 64 13.94 -5.40 10.43
C LEU A 64 14.30 -5.07 8.98
N HIS A 65 15.13 -4.05 8.74
CA HIS A 65 15.59 -3.78 7.38
C HIS A 65 16.46 -4.92 6.84
N LYS A 66 16.42 -5.06 5.53
CA LYS A 66 17.03 -6.17 4.78
C LYS A 66 18.46 -6.49 5.21
N HIS A 67 19.33 -5.51 5.34
CA HIS A 67 20.74 -5.68 5.66
C HIS A 67 21.02 -6.17 7.09
N PHE A 68 20.04 -6.11 7.99
CA PHE A 68 20.11 -6.72 9.30
C PHE A 68 19.54 -8.14 9.29
N VAL A 69 18.32 -8.33 8.78
CA VAL A 69 17.64 -9.63 8.87
C VAL A 69 18.21 -10.68 7.92
N ASP A 70 18.85 -10.29 6.82
CA ASP A 70 19.51 -11.23 5.88
C ASP A 70 20.67 -11.99 6.55
N ASN A 71 21.21 -11.47 7.64
CA ASN A 71 22.29 -12.12 8.40
C ASN A 71 21.77 -13.15 9.42
N ILE A 72 20.47 -13.18 9.68
CA ILE A 72 19.87 -14.09 10.67
C ILE A 72 19.55 -15.42 9.99
N THR A 73 20.11 -16.49 10.51
CA THR A 73 19.86 -17.87 10.06
C THR A 73 19.02 -18.63 11.08
N ILE A 74 18.21 -19.57 10.62
CA ILE A 74 17.40 -20.47 11.45
C ILE A 74 17.93 -21.90 11.25
N PRO A 75 18.20 -22.67 12.32
CA PRO A 75 18.58 -24.06 12.22
C PRO A 75 17.49 -24.88 11.51
N CYS A 76 17.88 -25.74 10.59
CA CYS A 76 16.96 -26.65 9.89
C CYS A 76 17.04 -28.05 10.49
N GLU A 77 15.93 -28.76 10.51
CA GLU A 77 15.85 -30.17 10.98
C GLU A 77 16.77 -31.12 10.19
N CYS A 78 17.13 -30.77 8.96
CA CYS A 78 18.09 -31.57 8.16
C CYS A 78 19.56 -31.35 8.59
N GLY A 79 19.83 -30.54 9.60
CA GLY A 79 21.18 -30.23 10.08
C GLY A 79 21.84 -29.03 9.38
N SER A 80 21.20 -28.45 8.36
CA SER A 80 21.69 -27.26 7.65
C SER A 80 21.11 -25.97 8.25
N ALA A 81 21.43 -24.80 7.67
CA ALA A 81 20.87 -23.52 8.04
C ALA A 81 19.90 -23.00 7.00
N MET A 82 18.77 -22.46 7.44
CA MET A 82 17.83 -21.73 6.61
C MET A 82 18.25 -20.27 6.50
N ARG A 83 18.16 -19.71 5.32
CA ARG A 83 18.42 -18.29 5.03
C ARG A 83 17.15 -17.60 4.56
N ARG A 84 17.00 -16.32 4.88
CA ARG A 84 15.89 -15.53 4.36
C ARG A 84 15.99 -15.42 2.83
N ILE A 85 14.87 -15.50 2.15
CA ILE A 85 14.80 -15.24 0.69
C ILE A 85 15.20 -13.78 0.42
N PRO A 86 15.91 -13.47 -0.70
CA PRO A 86 16.46 -12.13 -0.92
C PRO A 86 15.44 -11.05 -1.27
N GLU A 87 14.23 -11.43 -1.62
CA GLU A 87 13.18 -10.52 -2.05
C GLU A 87 12.64 -9.65 -0.90
N VAL A 88 12.08 -8.50 -1.29
CA VAL A 88 11.31 -7.60 -0.43
C VAL A 88 9.87 -7.49 -0.94
N LEU A 89 8.96 -6.99 -0.12
CA LEU A 89 7.58 -6.75 -0.50
C LEU A 89 7.47 -5.60 -1.51
N ASP A 90 6.45 -5.68 -2.36
CA ASP A 90 6.00 -4.58 -3.19
C ASP A 90 5.55 -3.40 -2.31
N CYS A 91 5.90 -2.17 -2.68
CA CYS A 91 5.44 -0.96 -1.97
C CYS A 91 3.90 -0.85 -1.93
N TRP A 92 3.20 -1.44 -2.90
CA TRP A 92 1.75 -1.51 -2.91
C TRP A 92 1.19 -2.47 -1.87
N PHE A 93 1.95 -3.51 -1.49
CA PHE A 93 1.61 -4.35 -0.35
C PHE A 93 1.73 -3.55 0.95
N GLU A 94 2.81 -2.80 1.11
CA GLU A 94 3.04 -1.96 2.29
C GLU A 94 1.92 -0.91 2.45
N SER A 95 1.62 -0.16 1.38
CA SER A 95 0.55 0.85 1.40
C SER A 95 -0.84 0.24 1.60
N GLY A 96 -1.09 -0.93 1.04
CA GLY A 96 -2.35 -1.67 1.23
C GLY A 96 -2.51 -2.23 2.64
N ALA A 97 -1.40 -2.48 3.35
CA ALA A 97 -1.39 -2.94 4.74
C ALA A 97 -1.57 -1.80 5.76
N MET A 98 -1.59 -0.53 5.32
CA MET A 98 -1.60 0.65 6.19
C MET A 98 -2.67 0.61 7.30
N PRO A 99 -3.93 0.19 7.07
CA PRO A 99 -4.97 0.28 8.10
C PRO A 99 -4.63 -0.48 9.39
N TYR A 100 -3.95 -1.61 9.28
CA TYR A 100 -3.53 -2.43 10.41
C TYR A 100 -2.07 -2.23 10.78
N ALA A 101 -1.19 -2.00 9.82
CA ALA A 101 0.23 -1.80 10.06
C ALA A 101 0.52 -0.54 10.90
N GLN A 102 -0.20 0.57 10.67
CA GLN A 102 -0.05 1.80 11.47
C GLN A 102 -0.42 1.63 12.94
N ASN A 103 -1.27 0.65 13.26
CA ASN A 103 -1.67 0.32 14.62
C ASN A 103 -0.81 -0.77 15.24
N HIS A 104 0.15 -1.32 14.51
CA HIS A 104 0.94 -2.50 14.88
C HIS A 104 0.03 -3.70 15.24
N TYR A 105 -1.13 -3.80 14.59
CA TYR A 105 -2.05 -4.92 14.76
C TYR A 105 -1.45 -6.22 14.19
N PRO A 106 -1.60 -7.39 14.84
CA PRO A 106 -2.41 -7.66 16.03
C PRO A 106 -1.67 -7.54 17.37
N PHE A 107 -0.42 -7.07 17.38
CA PHE A 107 0.45 -7.07 18.56
C PHE A 107 0.12 -5.93 19.53
N ASP A 108 -0.21 -4.75 18.99
CA ASP A 108 -0.60 -3.57 19.75
C ASP A 108 -1.94 -3.01 19.24
N ASN A 109 -2.57 -2.14 20.04
CA ASN A 109 -3.76 -1.37 19.69
C ASN A 109 -4.92 -2.19 19.10
N LYS A 110 -5.04 -3.46 19.48
CA LYS A 110 -6.03 -4.39 18.93
C LYS A 110 -7.46 -3.87 19.05
N ASP A 111 -7.87 -3.46 20.25
CA ASP A 111 -9.23 -2.97 20.51
C ASP A 111 -9.51 -1.69 19.71
N TYR A 112 -8.53 -0.80 19.60
CA TYR A 112 -8.67 0.42 18.81
C TYR A 112 -8.86 0.08 17.33
N PHE A 113 -8.05 -0.82 16.77
CA PHE A 113 -8.18 -1.25 15.38
C PHE A 113 -9.54 -1.90 15.11
N GLU A 114 -9.96 -2.84 15.94
CA GLU A 114 -11.23 -3.57 15.77
C GLU A 114 -12.47 -2.66 15.84
N GLN A 115 -12.39 -1.54 16.59
CA GLN A 115 -13.46 -0.54 16.67
C GLN A 115 -13.48 0.45 15.49
N HIS A 116 -12.33 0.67 14.83
CA HIS A 116 -12.18 1.68 13.79
C HIS A 116 -11.91 1.08 12.39
N PHE A 117 -11.96 -0.23 12.26
CA PHE A 117 -11.84 -0.92 10.97
C PHE A 117 -13.17 -1.60 10.59
N PRO A 118 -13.68 -1.37 9.36
CA PRO A 118 -13.13 -0.59 8.24
C PRO A 118 -13.09 0.92 8.49
N ALA A 119 -12.21 1.65 7.79
CA ALA A 119 -12.17 3.11 7.84
C ALA A 119 -13.51 3.74 7.40
N ASP A 120 -13.89 4.85 7.99
CA ASP A 120 -15.14 5.56 7.62
C ASP A 120 -15.11 6.01 6.17
N PHE A 121 -14.00 6.60 5.72
CA PHE A 121 -13.81 6.95 4.32
C PHE A 121 -12.31 7.04 3.95
N ILE A 122 -12.07 6.91 2.64
CA ILE A 122 -10.78 7.26 2.01
C ILE A 122 -11.04 8.21 0.84
N SER A 123 -10.03 9.00 0.47
CA SER A 123 -10.14 9.92 -0.66
C SER A 123 -8.81 10.04 -1.41
N GLU A 124 -8.84 9.74 -2.71
CA GLU A 124 -7.70 9.87 -3.62
C GLU A 124 -8.15 10.05 -5.06
N GLY A 125 -7.20 10.16 -5.98
CA GLY A 125 -7.45 10.30 -7.40
C GLY A 125 -7.99 9.04 -8.07
N LEU A 126 -8.60 9.21 -9.24
CA LEU A 126 -9.21 8.15 -10.04
C LEU A 126 -8.21 7.05 -10.46
N ASP A 127 -6.94 7.36 -10.59
CA ASP A 127 -5.89 6.40 -10.92
C ASP A 127 -5.71 5.34 -9.82
N GLN A 128 -6.09 5.62 -8.58
CA GLN A 128 -5.99 4.70 -7.45
C GLN A 128 -7.00 3.54 -7.50
N THR A 129 -7.94 3.56 -8.43
CA THR A 129 -8.77 2.38 -8.74
C THR A 129 -7.93 1.18 -9.21
N ARG A 130 -6.72 1.43 -9.74
CA ARG A 130 -5.73 0.42 -10.14
C ARG A 130 -4.44 0.51 -9.31
N GLY A 131 -4.54 1.04 -8.11
CA GLY A 131 -3.44 1.22 -7.18
C GLY A 131 -3.90 0.99 -5.75
N TRP A 132 -3.88 2.02 -4.93
CA TRP A 132 -4.13 1.92 -3.49
C TRP A 132 -5.52 1.37 -3.13
N PHE A 133 -6.59 1.79 -3.81
CA PHE A 133 -7.93 1.24 -3.53
C PHE A 133 -8.00 -0.27 -3.78
N TYR A 134 -7.32 -0.74 -4.82
CA TYR A 134 -7.24 -2.17 -5.14
C TYR A 134 -6.47 -2.94 -4.08
N THR A 135 -5.27 -2.49 -3.71
CA THR A 135 -4.44 -3.20 -2.74
C THR A 135 -5.02 -3.20 -1.33
N LEU A 136 -5.65 -2.09 -0.89
CA LEU A 136 -6.45 -2.06 0.33
C LEU A 136 -7.55 -3.12 0.33
N THR A 137 -8.30 -3.23 -0.77
CA THR A 137 -9.42 -4.17 -0.90
C THR A 137 -8.93 -5.61 -0.89
N VAL A 138 -7.88 -5.93 -1.65
CA VAL A 138 -7.34 -7.30 -1.74
C VAL A 138 -6.83 -7.79 -0.38
N LEU A 139 -6.02 -6.98 0.29
CA LEU A 139 -5.45 -7.37 1.59
C LEU A 139 -6.51 -7.45 2.69
N ALA A 140 -7.45 -6.51 2.74
CA ALA A 140 -8.53 -6.54 3.72
C ALA A 140 -9.47 -7.74 3.50
N ALA A 141 -9.81 -8.06 2.26
CA ALA A 141 -10.62 -9.23 1.94
C ALA A 141 -9.89 -10.54 2.33
N ALA A 142 -8.59 -10.64 2.03
CA ALA A 142 -7.80 -11.84 2.35
C ALA A 142 -7.62 -12.06 3.85
N LEU A 143 -7.46 -10.98 4.64
CA LEU A 143 -7.15 -11.07 6.07
C LEU A 143 -8.39 -11.06 6.96
N PHE A 144 -9.44 -10.33 6.57
CA PHE A 144 -10.58 -10.05 7.45
C PHE A 144 -11.94 -10.39 6.84
N ASP A 145 -12.00 -10.80 5.57
CA ASP A 145 -13.24 -10.99 4.80
C ASP A 145 -14.17 -9.75 4.87
N LYS A 146 -13.56 -8.57 4.86
CA LYS A 146 -14.24 -7.27 4.99
C LYS A 146 -13.61 -6.25 4.04
N PRO A 147 -14.35 -5.19 3.63
CA PRO A 147 -13.74 -4.06 2.94
C PRO A 147 -12.78 -3.30 3.88
N ALA A 148 -11.78 -2.64 3.34
CA ALA A 148 -10.88 -1.78 4.13
C ALA A 148 -11.51 -0.43 4.50
N PHE A 149 -12.56 -0.01 3.82
CA PHE A 149 -13.23 1.29 3.96
C PHE A 149 -14.72 1.19 3.63
N ASN A 150 -15.52 2.01 4.30
CA ASN A 150 -16.96 2.09 4.07
C ASN A 150 -17.30 3.04 2.91
N ASN A 151 -16.58 4.16 2.80
CA ASN A 151 -16.79 5.17 1.78
C ASN A 151 -15.50 5.48 1.02
N CYS A 152 -15.63 5.77 -0.27
CA CYS A 152 -14.52 6.18 -1.12
C CYS A 152 -14.91 7.43 -1.91
N ILE A 153 -14.15 8.51 -1.72
CA ILE A 153 -14.29 9.76 -2.47
C ILE A 153 -13.19 9.77 -3.52
N VAL A 154 -13.60 9.85 -4.78
CA VAL A 154 -12.69 9.76 -5.93
C VAL A 154 -12.66 11.09 -6.66
N SER A 155 -11.49 11.70 -6.75
CA SER A 155 -11.29 12.91 -7.54
C SER A 155 -10.78 12.60 -8.95
N GLY A 156 -11.13 13.46 -9.91
CA GLY A 156 -10.52 13.47 -11.23
C GLY A 156 -9.06 13.93 -11.18
N LEU A 157 -8.38 13.89 -12.31
CA LEU A 157 -6.99 14.33 -12.42
C LEU A 157 -6.92 15.80 -12.84
N VAL A 158 -5.95 16.52 -12.29
CA VAL A 158 -5.56 17.83 -12.80
C VAL A 158 -4.47 17.60 -13.84
N LEU A 159 -4.75 18.01 -15.07
CA LEU A 159 -3.86 17.85 -16.20
C LEU A 159 -3.09 19.16 -16.48
N ALA A 160 -2.00 19.04 -17.22
CA ALA A 160 -1.32 20.20 -17.76
C ALA A 160 -2.16 20.89 -18.84
N SER A 161 -1.85 22.13 -19.18
CA SER A 161 -2.56 22.94 -20.19
C SER A 161 -2.68 22.27 -21.56
N ASP A 162 -1.74 21.38 -21.90
CA ASP A 162 -1.77 20.58 -23.12
C ASP A 162 -2.60 19.28 -22.99
N GLY A 163 -3.26 19.07 -21.84
CA GLY A 163 -4.09 17.90 -21.54
C GLY A 163 -3.29 16.64 -21.19
N LYS A 164 -1.99 16.72 -21.03
CA LYS A 164 -1.17 15.60 -20.60
C LYS A 164 -1.10 15.51 -19.07
N LYS A 165 -0.82 14.32 -18.59
CA LYS A 165 -0.56 14.11 -17.16
C LYS A 165 0.64 14.95 -16.70
N MET A 166 0.49 15.65 -15.59
CA MET A 166 1.58 16.39 -14.98
C MET A 166 2.71 15.46 -14.55
N SER A 167 3.94 15.84 -14.81
CA SER A 167 5.12 15.05 -14.51
C SER A 167 6.30 15.94 -14.12
N LYS A 168 7.03 15.53 -13.09
CA LYS A 168 8.27 16.21 -12.66
C LYS A 168 9.33 16.21 -13.75
N SER A 169 9.41 15.15 -14.54
CA SER A 169 10.38 15.04 -15.65
C SER A 169 10.04 16.00 -16.80
N LEU A 170 8.75 16.21 -17.09
CA LEU A 170 8.30 17.12 -18.13
C LEU A 170 8.23 18.58 -17.66
N ARG A 171 8.21 18.83 -16.35
CA ARG A 171 8.06 20.17 -15.75
C ARG A 171 6.87 20.95 -16.32
N ASN A 172 5.79 20.25 -16.63
CA ASN A 172 4.60 20.77 -17.32
C ASN A 172 3.48 21.18 -16.37
N TYR A 173 3.83 21.65 -15.18
CA TYR A 173 2.88 22.14 -14.19
C TYR A 173 3.45 23.34 -13.44
N THR A 174 2.54 24.18 -12.93
CA THR A 174 2.92 25.29 -12.04
C THR A 174 3.05 24.76 -10.62
N ASP A 175 4.11 25.17 -9.92
CA ASP A 175 4.25 24.86 -8.49
C ASP A 175 3.02 25.39 -7.72
N PRO A 176 2.31 24.54 -6.97
CA PRO A 176 1.17 24.96 -6.17
C PRO A 176 1.47 26.14 -5.24
N ALA A 177 2.69 26.25 -4.72
CA ALA A 177 3.09 27.37 -3.86
C ALA A 177 3.02 28.71 -4.60
N VAL A 178 3.34 28.75 -5.91
CA VAL A 178 3.23 29.96 -6.74
C VAL A 178 1.77 30.37 -6.89
N ALA A 179 0.91 29.38 -7.20
CA ALA A 179 -0.52 29.65 -7.34
C ALA A 179 -1.15 30.11 -6.01
N VAL A 180 -0.79 29.48 -4.88
CA VAL A 180 -1.24 29.89 -3.54
C VAL A 180 -0.80 31.30 -3.19
N LYS A 181 0.44 31.67 -3.53
CA LYS A 181 0.97 33.03 -3.30
C LYS A 181 0.22 34.08 -4.13
N GLN A 182 -0.20 33.74 -5.33
CA GLN A 182 -0.86 34.66 -6.25
C GLN A 182 -2.35 34.83 -5.96
N PHE A 183 -3.05 33.74 -5.68
CA PHE A 183 -4.52 33.72 -5.61
C PHE A 183 -5.06 33.45 -4.21
N GLY A 184 -4.24 32.98 -3.29
CA GLY A 184 -4.66 32.51 -1.98
C GLY A 184 -5.17 31.07 -1.99
N ALA A 185 -4.99 30.38 -0.88
CA ALA A 185 -5.38 28.96 -0.75
C ALA A 185 -6.90 28.75 -0.86
N ASP A 186 -7.70 29.68 -0.30
CA ASP A 186 -9.17 29.55 -0.31
C ASP A 186 -9.76 29.71 -1.71
N ALA A 187 -9.21 30.62 -2.52
CA ALA A 187 -9.65 30.77 -3.92
C ALA A 187 -9.36 29.51 -4.74
N ILE A 188 -8.18 28.91 -4.55
CA ILE A 188 -7.80 27.66 -5.24
C ILE A 188 -8.70 26.49 -4.78
N ARG A 189 -8.94 26.36 -3.49
CA ARG A 189 -9.85 25.33 -2.94
C ARG A 189 -11.27 25.48 -3.50
N LEU A 190 -11.80 26.68 -3.48
CA LEU A 190 -13.12 26.97 -4.02
C LEU A 190 -13.21 26.62 -5.52
N PHE A 191 -12.20 27.02 -6.30
CA PHE A 191 -12.11 26.67 -7.72
C PHE A 191 -12.14 25.14 -7.94
N LEU A 192 -11.31 24.40 -7.22
CA LEU A 192 -11.26 22.93 -7.34
C LEU A 192 -12.58 22.28 -6.94
N MET A 193 -13.24 22.77 -5.87
CA MET A 193 -14.53 22.26 -5.39
C MET A 193 -15.68 22.50 -6.38
N HIS A 194 -15.57 23.49 -7.26
CA HIS A 194 -16.56 23.79 -8.31
C HIS A 194 -16.15 23.20 -9.68
N SER A 195 -14.99 22.58 -9.77
CA SER A 195 -14.47 22.05 -11.03
C SER A 195 -14.97 20.61 -11.33
N ALA A 196 -14.62 20.12 -12.50
CA ALA A 196 -14.88 18.74 -12.93
C ALA A 196 -14.20 17.68 -12.03
N VAL A 197 -13.13 18.06 -11.31
CA VAL A 197 -12.37 17.15 -10.42
C VAL A 197 -13.26 16.45 -9.38
N VAL A 198 -14.25 17.14 -8.82
CA VAL A 198 -15.15 16.55 -7.81
C VAL A 198 -16.15 15.54 -8.38
N LYS A 199 -16.25 15.46 -9.70
CA LYS A 199 -17.06 14.47 -10.45
C LYS A 199 -16.23 13.31 -10.97
N ALA A 200 -14.98 13.22 -10.56
CA ALA A 200 -13.97 12.30 -11.07
C ALA A 200 -13.66 12.47 -12.58
N ASP A 201 -13.89 13.67 -13.11
CA ASP A 201 -13.53 14.05 -14.47
C ASP A 201 -12.23 14.87 -14.47
N ASP A 202 -11.51 14.84 -15.58
CA ASP A 202 -10.24 15.56 -15.71
C ASP A 202 -10.45 17.08 -15.79
N LEU A 203 -9.59 17.84 -15.13
CA LEU A 203 -9.48 19.29 -15.20
C LEU A 203 -8.23 19.66 -16.00
N LYS A 204 -8.40 20.53 -17.00
CA LYS A 204 -7.30 21.09 -17.79
C LYS A 204 -7.06 22.55 -17.42
#